data_6277bc7809cfdff2ef09efda18470aab
#
_entry.id   6277bc7809cfdff2ef09efda18470aab
#
_cell.length_a   1.000
_cell.length_b   1.000
_cell.length_c   1.000
_cell.angle_alpha   90.00
_cell.angle_beta   90.00
_cell.angle_gamma   90.00
#
_symmetry.space_group_name_H-M   'P 1'
#
loop_
_entity.id
_entity.type
_entity.pdbx_description
1 polymer ?
#
loop_
_entity_poly.entity_id
_entity_poly.type
_entity_poly.pdbx_seq_one_letter_code
_entity_poly.pdbx_strand_id
1 'polypeptide(L)'
;MVSGDSGRGPVKRGRRTKMSNHEQFISDEELKRMRKEKLKELVDSKGEKQEVANEPLHVSDADFNDIVNKNTLALIDFWASWCGPCRVLAPTIEELAKDYAGRVLVGKLNVDENPTTAERFQVFSIPTVLIMKKGKEVDRIVGCVPKDNIEAALKKHLG
;
A
#
# COMPACT_ATOMS: atom_id res chain seq x y z
N MET A 1 53.91 18.26 56.36
CA MET A 1 53.63 17.90 55.89
C MET A 1 52.63 17.62 55.27
N VAL A 2 52.05 17.52 54.92
CA VAL A 2 51.41 17.08 54.41
C VAL A 2 50.31 17.26 53.94
N SER A 3 49.82 17.49 54.09
CA SER A 3 48.88 17.82 53.91
C SER A 3 48.13 17.94 52.89
N GLY A 4 48.13 18.25 52.41
CA GLY A 4 47.45 18.52 51.51
C GLY A 4 46.55 17.97 50.73
N ASP A 5 46.45 17.24 50.57
CA ASP A 5 45.80 16.63 49.65
C ASP A 5 44.51 16.63 49.63
N SER A 6 44.04 16.98 50.45
CA SER A 6 42.83 16.81 50.59
C SER A 6 41.91 17.10 49.59
N GLY A 7 41.91 17.91 49.09
CA GLY A 7 40.79 18.21 48.39
C GLY A 7 40.51 17.71 47.18
N ARG A 8 41.20 17.08 46.85
CA ARG A 8 41.11 16.82 45.69
C ARG A 8 40.07 16.33 45.08
N GLY A 9 39.91 15.71 45.06
CA GLY A 9 39.22 15.12 44.14
C GLY A 9 37.90 14.93 44.11
N PRO A 10 37.50 14.54 45.03
CA PRO A 10 36.19 14.00 44.99
C PRO A 10 35.16 14.88 44.48
N VAL A 11 35.30 16.00 44.77
CA VAL A 11 34.28 16.93 44.47
C VAL A 11 34.04 17.07 43.00
N LYS A 12 35.03 17.02 42.29
CA LYS A 12 34.92 17.33 40.91
C LYS A 12 34.18 16.28 40.13
N ARG A 13 34.29 15.11 40.58
CA ARG A 13 33.70 14.06 39.84
C ARG A 13 32.23 14.10 39.86
N GLY A 14 31.68 14.44 40.90
CA GLY A 14 30.24 14.49 40.99
C GLY A 14 29.60 15.46 40.05
N ARG A 15 30.29 16.52 39.80
CA ARG A 15 29.70 17.46 38.89
C ARG A 15 29.57 16.94 37.50
N ARG A 16 30.53 16.25 37.04
CA ARG A 16 30.46 15.73 35.69
C ARG A 16 29.33 14.79 35.52
N THR A 17 29.10 13.99 36.48
CA THR A 17 27.99 13.05 36.39
C THR A 17 26.67 13.73 36.26
N LYS A 18 26.46 14.79 36.93
CA LYS A 18 25.23 15.53 36.85
C LYS A 18 24.98 16.12 35.47
N MET A 19 26.01 16.57 34.85
CA MET A 19 25.87 17.17 33.55
C MET A 19 25.43 16.16 32.51
N SER A 20 25.99 14.99 32.57
CA SER A 20 25.59 13.96 31.63
C SER A 20 24.13 13.58 31.76
N ASN A 21 23.66 13.48 32.94
CA ASN A 21 22.29 13.11 33.17
C ASN A 21 21.32 14.15 32.67
N HIS A 22 21.72 15.38 32.72
CA HIS A 22 20.83 16.44 32.27
C HIS A 22 20.58 16.39 30.78
N GLU A 23 21.54 16.03 30.01
CA GLU A 23 21.37 15.93 28.56
C GLU A 23 20.41 14.83 28.15
N GLN A 24 20.32 13.79 28.94
CA GLN A 24 19.48 12.66 28.61
C GLN A 24 18.08 12.73 29.22
N PHE A 25 17.81 13.78 29.94
CA PHE A 25 16.58 13.85 30.67
C PHE A 25 15.40 14.22 29.78
N ILE A 26 14.64 13.23 29.43
CA ILE A 26 13.36 13.39 28.79
C ILE A 26 12.30 12.98 29.82
N SER A 27 11.28 13.78 29.98
CA SER A 27 10.22 13.45 30.95
C SER A 27 9.45 12.22 30.51
N ASP A 28 8.95 11.48 31.46
CA ASP A 28 8.13 10.30 31.18
C ASP A 28 6.91 10.63 30.32
N GLU A 29 6.38 11.81 30.48
CA GLU A 29 5.25 12.26 29.70
C GLU A 29 5.62 12.49 28.24
N GLU A 30 6.79 13.04 27.97
CA GLU A 30 7.29 13.21 26.61
C GLU A 30 7.54 11.85 25.96
N LEU A 31 8.10 10.92 26.69
CA LEU A 31 8.31 9.56 26.22
C LEU A 31 6.99 8.87 25.89
N LYS A 32 5.98 9.03 26.71
CA LYS A 32 4.64 8.50 26.45
C LYS A 32 4.01 9.13 25.22
N ARG A 33 4.22 10.41 25.03
CA ARG A 33 3.72 11.14 23.87
C ARG A 33 4.39 10.64 22.60
N MET A 34 5.71 10.51 22.60
CA MET A 34 6.49 9.99 21.48
C MET A 34 6.08 8.56 21.12
N ARG A 35 5.88 7.72 22.12
CA ARG A 35 5.43 6.34 21.93
C ARG A 35 4.02 6.29 21.35
N LYS A 36 3.16 7.18 21.80
CA LYS A 36 1.80 7.26 21.32
C LYS A 36 1.73 7.74 19.87
N GLU A 37 2.52 8.74 19.51
CA GLU A 37 2.62 9.22 18.15
C GLU A 37 3.21 8.16 17.23
N LYS A 38 4.25 7.48 17.65
CA LYS A 38 4.89 6.43 16.89
C LYS A 38 3.99 5.20 16.74
N LEU A 39 3.23 4.87 17.76
CA LEU A 39 2.22 3.82 17.69
C LEU A 39 1.09 4.21 16.75
N LYS A 40 0.70 5.48 16.75
CA LYS A 40 -0.33 5.98 15.86
C LYS A 40 0.13 5.93 14.40
N GLU A 41 1.36 6.31 14.12
CA GLU A 41 1.96 6.17 12.79
C GLU A 41 2.05 4.71 12.36
N LEU A 42 2.44 3.82 13.26
CA LEU A 42 2.53 2.40 12.99
C LEU A 42 1.16 1.74 12.82
N VAL A 43 0.16 2.22 13.52
CA VAL A 43 -1.21 1.74 13.39
C VAL A 43 -1.83 2.30 12.12
N ASP A 44 -1.53 3.54 11.78
CA ASP A 44 -1.97 4.13 10.52
C ASP A 44 -1.29 3.47 9.32
N SER A 45 -0.07 2.97 9.49
CA SER A 45 0.62 2.22 8.44
C SER A 45 0.24 0.74 8.40
N LYS A 46 -0.23 0.17 9.50
CA LYS A 46 -0.72 -1.21 9.54
C LYS A 46 -2.23 -1.32 9.43
N GLY A 47 -2.90 -0.33 9.84
CA GLY A 47 -4.29 -0.13 9.57
C GLY A 47 -4.39 0.74 8.35
N GLU A 48 -3.81 0.28 7.26
CA GLU A 48 -4.46 0.59 6.05
C GLU A 48 -5.87 0.01 6.23
N LYS A 49 -6.68 0.78 6.86
CA LYS A 49 -7.99 0.96 6.30
C LYS A 49 -7.67 1.11 4.84
N GLN A 50 -7.97 0.11 4.09
CA GLN A 50 -8.21 0.34 2.70
C GLN A 50 -9.06 1.60 2.73
N GLU A 51 -8.43 2.74 2.59
CA GLU A 51 -9.16 3.88 2.10
C GLU A 51 -9.88 3.26 0.94
N VAL A 52 -11.16 3.28 1.04
CA VAL A 52 -11.99 2.79 -0.03
C VAL A 52 -11.51 3.61 -1.20
N ALA A 53 -10.55 3.07 -1.92
CA ALA A 53 -9.85 3.81 -2.92
C ALA A 53 -10.89 4.02 -4.01
N ASN A 54 -11.40 5.22 -4.07
CA ASN A 54 -12.32 5.60 -5.13
C ASN A 54 -11.60 5.69 -6.48
N GLU A 55 -10.37 5.23 -6.51
CA GLU A 55 -9.51 5.24 -7.69
C GLU A 55 -8.87 3.86 -7.87
N PRO A 56 -8.61 3.46 -9.12
CA PRO A 56 -7.93 2.19 -9.35
C PRO A 56 -6.52 2.18 -8.74
N LEU A 57 -6.17 1.08 -8.09
CA LEU A 57 -4.87 0.89 -7.50
C LEU A 57 -3.84 0.58 -8.57
N HIS A 58 -2.67 1.19 -8.50
CA HIS A 58 -1.55 0.81 -9.36
C HIS A 58 -0.96 -0.51 -8.86
N VAL A 59 -0.98 -1.50 -9.74
CA VAL A 59 -0.50 -2.86 -9.43
C VAL A 59 0.78 -3.12 -10.20
N SER A 60 1.75 -3.75 -9.54
CA SER A 60 3.03 -4.11 -10.13
C SER A 60 3.26 -5.61 -10.08
N ASP A 61 4.28 -6.09 -10.80
CA ASP A 61 4.71 -7.50 -10.74
C ASP A 61 5.04 -7.92 -9.30
N ALA A 62 5.59 -7.00 -8.51
CA ALA A 62 6.02 -7.28 -7.15
C ALA A 62 4.85 -7.52 -6.19
N ASP A 63 3.75 -6.79 -6.35
CA ASP A 63 2.65 -6.81 -5.40
C ASP A 63 1.37 -7.48 -5.92
N PHE A 64 1.35 -7.88 -7.18
CA PHE A 64 0.16 -8.50 -7.79
C PHE A 64 -0.39 -9.67 -6.99
N ASN A 65 0.47 -10.61 -6.61
CA ASN A 65 0.05 -11.80 -5.87
C ASN A 65 -0.55 -11.43 -4.51
N ASP A 66 0.06 -10.52 -3.82
CA ASP A 66 -0.42 -10.08 -2.51
C ASP A 66 -1.79 -9.40 -2.63
N ILE A 67 -1.95 -8.55 -3.63
CA ILE A 67 -3.19 -7.82 -3.85
C ILE A 67 -4.34 -8.77 -4.17
N VAL A 68 -4.15 -9.68 -5.12
CA VAL A 68 -5.22 -10.58 -5.53
C VAL A 68 -5.54 -11.65 -4.48
N ASN A 69 -4.57 -12.02 -3.66
CA ASN A 69 -4.79 -12.98 -2.58
C ASN A 69 -5.47 -12.37 -1.36
N LYS A 70 -5.21 -11.10 -1.09
CA LYS A 70 -5.82 -10.41 0.05
C LYS A 70 -7.27 -10.02 -0.18
N ASN A 71 -7.67 -9.93 -1.43
CA ASN A 71 -9.00 -9.47 -1.79
C ASN A 71 -9.84 -10.62 -2.33
N THR A 72 -11.08 -10.71 -1.89
CA THR A 72 -11.98 -11.78 -2.35
C THR A 72 -12.24 -11.69 -3.84
N LEU A 73 -12.45 -10.48 -4.35
CA LEU A 73 -12.68 -10.22 -5.75
C LEU A 73 -11.87 -9.02 -6.19
N ALA A 74 -11.11 -9.17 -7.25
CA ALA A 74 -10.26 -8.12 -7.83
C ALA A 74 -10.47 -8.04 -9.33
N LEU A 75 -10.51 -6.81 -9.84
CA LEU A 75 -10.57 -6.53 -11.26
C LEU A 75 -9.28 -5.82 -11.64
N ILE A 76 -8.51 -6.40 -12.54
CA ILE A 76 -7.22 -5.86 -12.94
C ILE A 76 -7.25 -5.50 -14.43
N ASP A 77 -7.03 -4.22 -14.72
CA ASP A 77 -6.95 -3.70 -16.08
C ASP A 77 -5.49 -3.69 -16.55
N PHE A 78 -5.19 -4.46 -17.57
CA PHE A 78 -3.88 -4.47 -18.22
C PHE A 78 -3.86 -3.42 -19.31
N TRP A 79 -2.99 -2.44 -19.19
CA TRP A 79 -2.95 -1.27 -20.04
C TRP A 79 -1.53 -0.82 -20.37
N ALA A 80 -1.41 0.09 -21.33
CA ALA A 80 -0.15 0.78 -21.64
C ALA A 80 -0.46 2.21 -22.06
N SER A 81 0.52 3.09 -21.90
CA SER A 81 0.35 4.51 -22.21
C SER A 81 0.14 4.79 -23.70
N TRP A 82 0.67 3.95 -24.56
CA TRP A 82 0.56 4.07 -26.02
C TRP A 82 -0.74 3.50 -26.58
N CYS A 83 -1.53 2.84 -25.77
CA CYS A 83 -2.72 2.13 -26.20
C CYS A 83 -3.95 3.08 -26.24
N GLY A 84 -4.45 3.38 -27.42
CA GLY A 84 -5.64 4.23 -27.59
C GLY A 84 -6.89 3.65 -26.95
N PRO A 85 -7.26 2.38 -27.23
CA PRO A 85 -8.43 1.76 -26.59
C PRO A 85 -8.34 1.69 -25.09
N CYS A 86 -7.15 1.56 -24.52
CA CYS A 86 -6.96 1.58 -23.07
C CYS A 86 -7.34 2.93 -22.47
N ARG A 87 -7.06 4.02 -23.18
CA ARG A 87 -7.43 5.36 -22.75
C ARG A 87 -8.95 5.56 -22.76
N VAL A 88 -9.63 4.96 -23.73
CA VAL A 88 -11.09 5.00 -23.82
C VAL A 88 -11.71 4.23 -22.68
N LEU A 89 -11.11 3.10 -22.29
CA LEU A 89 -11.59 2.28 -21.17
C LEU A 89 -11.27 2.87 -19.80
N ALA A 90 -10.25 3.71 -19.68
CA ALA A 90 -9.80 4.25 -18.40
C ALA A 90 -10.91 4.90 -17.56
N PRO A 91 -11.79 5.78 -18.12
CA PRO A 91 -12.89 6.34 -17.34
C PRO A 91 -13.84 5.27 -16.80
N THR A 92 -14.10 4.23 -17.57
CA THR A 92 -14.94 3.12 -17.14
C THR A 92 -14.34 2.38 -15.95
N ILE A 93 -13.03 2.15 -15.97
CA ILE A 93 -12.32 1.52 -14.85
C ILE A 93 -12.36 2.39 -13.60
N GLU A 94 -12.22 3.70 -13.77
CA GLU A 94 -12.34 4.66 -12.66
C GLU A 94 -13.74 4.66 -12.05
N GLU A 95 -14.77 4.63 -12.88
CA GLU A 95 -16.16 4.53 -12.41
C GLU A 95 -16.41 3.23 -11.65
N LEU A 96 -15.89 2.12 -12.16
CA LEU A 96 -16.01 0.82 -11.49
C LEU A 96 -15.33 0.83 -10.14
N ALA A 97 -14.17 1.49 -10.02
CA ALA A 97 -13.48 1.63 -8.75
C ALA A 97 -14.33 2.36 -7.71
N LYS A 98 -15.07 3.37 -8.14
CA LYS A 98 -15.99 4.12 -7.26
C LYS A 98 -17.23 3.31 -6.90
N ASP A 99 -17.84 2.71 -7.89
CA ASP A 99 -19.12 2.01 -7.73
C ASP A 99 -18.99 0.73 -6.88
N TYR A 100 -17.87 0.04 -7.00
CA TYR A 100 -17.61 -1.21 -6.30
C TYR A 100 -16.62 -1.06 -5.14
N ALA A 101 -16.35 0.16 -4.71
CA ALA A 101 -15.47 0.44 -3.59
C ALA A 101 -15.89 -0.35 -2.35
N GLY A 102 -14.94 -1.04 -1.73
CA GLY A 102 -15.21 -1.91 -0.57
C GLY A 102 -15.73 -3.30 -0.90
N ARG A 103 -16.12 -3.57 -2.15
CA ARG A 103 -16.60 -4.89 -2.58
C ARG A 103 -15.68 -5.56 -3.57
N VAL A 104 -15.11 -4.81 -4.48
CA VAL A 104 -14.18 -5.28 -5.50
C VAL A 104 -12.96 -4.38 -5.47
N LEU A 105 -11.78 -4.97 -5.43
CA LEU A 105 -10.56 -4.21 -5.65
C LEU A 105 -10.41 -3.96 -7.14
N VAL A 106 -10.30 -2.72 -7.55
CA VAL A 106 -10.04 -2.35 -8.95
C VAL A 106 -8.60 -1.88 -9.05
N GLY A 107 -7.81 -2.54 -9.89
CA GLY A 107 -6.41 -2.22 -10.10
C GLY A 107 -6.07 -2.03 -11.55
N LYS A 108 -4.99 -1.32 -11.81
CA LYS A 108 -4.42 -1.09 -13.15
C LYS A 108 -2.97 -1.55 -13.17
N LEU A 109 -2.62 -2.35 -14.15
CA LEU A 109 -1.26 -2.86 -14.32
C LEU A 109 -0.72 -2.42 -15.69
N ASN A 110 0.36 -1.64 -15.68
CA ASN A 110 1.03 -1.22 -16.90
C ASN A 110 1.89 -2.36 -17.42
N VAL A 111 1.58 -2.88 -18.60
CA VAL A 111 2.26 -4.05 -19.15
C VAL A 111 3.71 -3.77 -19.58
N ASP A 112 4.04 -2.53 -19.89
CA ASP A 112 5.40 -2.15 -20.27
C ASP A 112 6.35 -2.17 -19.06
N GLU A 113 5.83 -1.77 -17.92
CA GLU A 113 6.59 -1.75 -16.66
C GLU A 113 6.53 -3.09 -15.92
N ASN A 114 5.51 -3.89 -16.19
CA ASN A 114 5.24 -5.13 -15.48
C ASN A 114 4.95 -6.29 -16.44
N PRO A 115 5.96 -6.68 -17.24
CA PRO A 115 5.76 -7.70 -18.24
C PRO A 115 5.57 -9.11 -17.67
N THR A 116 6.10 -9.39 -16.51
CA THR A 116 6.07 -10.73 -15.90
C THR A 116 4.64 -11.20 -15.66
N THR A 117 3.80 -10.35 -15.07
CA THR A 117 2.41 -10.69 -14.80
C THR A 117 1.61 -10.85 -16.11
N ALA A 118 1.85 -9.97 -17.07
CA ALA A 118 1.20 -10.06 -18.38
C ALA A 118 1.53 -11.38 -19.08
N GLU A 119 2.78 -11.79 -19.07
CA GLU A 119 3.20 -13.08 -19.62
C GLU A 119 2.58 -14.26 -18.89
N ARG A 120 2.58 -14.21 -17.56
CA ARG A 120 2.04 -15.27 -16.71
C ARG A 120 0.57 -15.56 -17.03
N PHE A 121 -0.22 -14.52 -17.25
CA PHE A 121 -1.63 -14.65 -17.58
C PHE A 121 -1.91 -14.66 -19.09
N GLN A 122 -0.87 -14.71 -19.90
CA GLN A 122 -0.98 -14.74 -21.37
C GLN A 122 -1.82 -13.58 -21.91
N VAL A 123 -1.53 -12.40 -21.44
CA VAL A 123 -2.16 -11.17 -21.92
C VAL A 123 -1.40 -10.69 -23.13
N PHE A 124 -1.90 -11.02 -24.34
CA PHE A 124 -1.25 -10.69 -25.60
C PHE A 124 -1.81 -9.44 -26.27
N SER A 125 -2.97 -9.01 -25.86
CA SER A 125 -3.59 -7.81 -26.38
C SER A 125 -4.12 -6.97 -25.21
N ILE A 126 -4.15 -5.67 -25.41
CA ILE A 126 -4.63 -4.72 -24.43
C ILE A 126 -5.66 -3.78 -25.07
N PRO A 127 -6.65 -3.29 -24.29
CA PRO A 127 -6.84 -3.57 -22.88
C PRO A 127 -7.36 -4.99 -22.63
N THR A 128 -6.96 -5.59 -21.54
CA THR A 128 -7.50 -6.85 -21.05
C THR A 128 -7.85 -6.65 -19.58
N VAL A 129 -9.06 -7.02 -19.21
CA VAL A 129 -9.51 -6.95 -17.83
C VAL A 129 -9.62 -8.36 -17.29
N LEU A 130 -8.86 -8.66 -16.25
CA LEU A 130 -8.93 -9.94 -15.54
C LEU A 130 -9.79 -9.78 -14.31
N ILE A 131 -10.68 -10.74 -14.08
CA ILE A 131 -11.43 -10.85 -12.83
C ILE A 131 -10.82 -11.99 -12.04
N MET A 132 -10.31 -11.65 -10.86
CA MET A 132 -9.62 -12.57 -9.97
C MET A 132 -10.46 -12.80 -8.73
N LYS A 133 -10.68 -14.05 -8.38
CA LYS A 133 -11.40 -14.42 -7.15
C LYS A 133 -10.49 -15.29 -6.30
N LYS A 134 -10.18 -14.83 -5.09
CA LYS A 134 -9.30 -15.55 -4.16
C LYS A 134 -7.97 -15.93 -4.80
N GLY A 135 -7.41 -15.03 -5.58
CA GLY A 135 -6.11 -15.22 -6.24
C GLY A 135 -6.15 -16.03 -7.53
N LYS A 136 -7.33 -16.42 -8.02
CA LYS A 136 -7.46 -17.18 -9.27
C LYS A 136 -8.25 -16.38 -10.30
N GLU A 137 -7.83 -16.49 -11.56
CA GLU A 137 -8.57 -15.93 -12.67
C GLU A 137 -9.89 -16.69 -12.87
N VAL A 138 -11.01 -15.98 -12.76
CA VAL A 138 -12.33 -16.56 -12.93
C VAL A 138 -13.02 -16.04 -14.18
N ASP A 139 -12.60 -14.91 -14.71
CA ASP A 139 -13.17 -14.33 -15.93
C ASP A 139 -12.15 -13.41 -16.59
N ARG A 140 -12.35 -13.13 -17.88
CA ARG A 140 -11.46 -12.29 -18.66
C ARG A 140 -12.27 -11.56 -19.74
N ILE A 141 -11.98 -10.27 -19.89
CA ILE A 141 -12.59 -9.45 -20.92
C ILE A 141 -11.47 -8.83 -21.75
N VAL A 142 -11.46 -9.11 -23.03
CA VAL A 142 -10.44 -8.61 -23.95
C VAL A 142 -11.03 -7.49 -24.80
N GLY A 143 -10.34 -6.38 -24.85
CA GLY A 143 -10.74 -5.22 -25.66
C GLY A 143 -11.53 -4.19 -24.87
N CYS A 144 -11.78 -3.06 -25.55
CA CYS A 144 -12.56 -1.98 -24.97
C CYS A 144 -14.04 -2.32 -25.14
N VAL A 145 -14.71 -2.58 -24.03
CA VAL A 145 -16.13 -2.94 -23.99
C VAL A 145 -16.91 -1.94 -23.15
N PRO A 146 -18.23 -1.83 -23.33
CA PRO A 146 -19.05 -1.00 -22.46
C PRO A 146 -18.99 -1.45 -21.00
N LYS A 147 -19.19 -0.51 -20.09
CA LYS A 147 -19.20 -0.75 -18.64
C LYS A 147 -20.15 -1.89 -18.26
N ASP A 148 -21.31 -1.96 -18.88
CA ASP A 148 -22.31 -2.98 -18.59
C ASP A 148 -21.80 -4.41 -18.79
N ASN A 149 -20.91 -4.62 -19.75
CA ASN A 149 -20.32 -5.92 -20.01
C ASN A 149 -19.39 -6.32 -18.88
N ILE A 150 -18.61 -5.38 -18.37
CA ILE A 150 -17.70 -5.63 -17.25
C ILE A 150 -18.51 -5.88 -15.98
N GLU A 151 -19.53 -5.08 -15.74
CA GLU A 151 -20.41 -5.25 -14.58
C GLU A 151 -21.15 -6.59 -14.61
N ALA A 152 -21.60 -7.03 -15.77
CA ALA A 152 -22.24 -8.32 -15.91
C ALA A 152 -21.31 -9.46 -15.51
N ALA A 153 -20.05 -9.38 -15.92
CA ALA A 153 -19.02 -10.35 -15.53
C ALA A 153 -18.72 -10.30 -14.03
N LEU A 154 -18.60 -9.09 -13.47
CA LEU A 154 -18.39 -8.92 -12.02
C LEU A 154 -19.55 -9.49 -11.20
N LYS A 155 -20.76 -9.22 -11.61
CA LYS A 155 -21.96 -9.68 -10.87
C LYS A 155 -22.06 -11.20 -10.79
N LYS A 156 -21.55 -11.91 -11.79
CA LYS A 156 -21.50 -13.38 -11.74
C LYS A 156 -20.67 -13.91 -10.60
N HIS A 157 -19.67 -13.15 -10.17
CA HIS A 157 -18.69 -13.58 -9.18
C HIS A 157 -18.84 -12.89 -7.81
N LEU A 158 -19.76 -11.94 -7.70
CA LEU A 158 -20.00 -11.19 -6.46
C LEU A 158 -20.82 -11.97 -5.43
N GLY A 159 -21.35 -13.07 -5.79
CA GLY A 159 -22.22 -13.85 -4.92
C GLY A 159 -21.49 -14.66 -3.84
#